data_c55ef901ed5e3a15843925593b6a083d
#
_entry.id   c55ef901ed5e3a15843925593b6a083d
#
_cell.length_a   1.000
_cell.length_b   1.000
_cell.length_c   1.000
_cell.angle_alpha   90.00
_cell.angle_beta   90.00
_cell.angle_gamma   90.00
#
_symmetry.space_group_name_H-M   'P 1'
#
loop_
_entity.id
_entity.type
_entity.pdbx_description
1 polymer ?
#
loop_
_entity_poly.entity_id
_entity_poly.type
_entity_poly.pdbx_seq_one_letter_code
_entity_poly.pdbx_strand_id
1 'polypeptide(L)'
;MITRRIALSGLFAAPAIVTAPRGFAQALPEFRIGYQKSGVLVVARQQGTIEARLKALGVPSVKWVEFQYGPPLLEALGLGSVDFGAVGDTPPVFAQAAGAKVVYAAATPASQSAILVPPGSSLSTLADLKGRRLAFARGSSSHNFVVQALAKAGLTPADVQQTFLNPADAVAAFSRGSVDAWAVWDPYFAIAEKRHNGRVLTTTKGVLDSYSFYLANRDFAAKQPAVLKGAVEALGETIAWSAANRDKLASAISEVTGVDLDIQKHAVDRLEIQIGPMTEPIVQSQQTIADTFHKLGIVPRQVNVRDIVWTAPQT
;
A
#
# COMPACT_ATOMS: atom_id res chain seq x y z
N MET A 1 -90.84 27.82 14.07
CA MET A 1 -89.51 28.30 13.60
C MET A 1 -88.45 27.53 14.35
N ILE A 2 -87.76 26.69 13.65
CA ILE A 2 -86.82 25.69 14.23
C ILE A 2 -85.41 26.16 13.93
N THR A 3 -84.61 26.44 14.95
CA THR A 3 -83.21 26.83 14.85
C THR A 3 -82.33 25.59 15.09
N ARG A 4 -81.65 25.13 14.06
CA ARG A 4 -80.60 24.07 14.10
C ARG A 4 -79.26 24.65 14.60
N ARG A 5 -78.76 24.15 15.74
CA ARG A 5 -77.38 24.35 16.19
C ARG A 5 -76.48 23.28 15.53
N ILE A 6 -75.51 23.70 14.76
CA ILE A 6 -74.45 22.81 14.21
C ILE A 6 -73.30 22.81 15.23
N ALA A 7 -72.99 21.61 15.73
CA ALA A 7 -71.82 21.41 16.57
C ALA A 7 -70.63 21.10 15.65
N LEU A 8 -69.56 21.93 15.64
CA LEU A 8 -68.29 21.64 14.99
C LEU A 8 -67.44 20.77 15.96
N SER A 9 -67.23 19.50 15.58
CA SER A 9 -66.26 18.62 16.19
C SER A 9 -64.90 18.85 15.55
N GLY A 10 -63.95 19.48 16.29
CA GLY A 10 -62.59 19.63 15.81
C GLY A 10 -61.82 18.31 15.96
N LEU A 11 -61.38 17.72 14.86
CA LEU A 11 -60.38 16.65 14.84
C LEU A 11 -59.00 17.24 15.08
N PHE A 12 -58.38 16.94 16.21
CA PHE A 12 -56.97 17.15 16.44
C PHE A 12 -56.21 16.00 15.75
N ALA A 13 -55.55 16.28 14.61
CA ALA A 13 -54.61 15.38 14.00
C ALA A 13 -53.26 15.48 14.76
N ALA A 14 -52.90 14.46 15.50
CA ALA A 14 -51.57 14.33 16.07
C ALA A 14 -50.51 14.10 14.97
N PRO A 15 -49.36 14.80 14.98
CA PRO A 15 -48.31 14.54 14.01
C PRO A 15 -47.71 13.14 14.26
N ALA A 16 -47.85 12.24 13.29
CA ALA A 16 -47.16 10.99 13.29
C ALA A 16 -45.65 11.26 13.06
N ILE A 17 -44.84 11.08 14.10
CA ILE A 17 -43.38 11.07 13.97
C ILE A 17 -43.02 9.82 13.14
N VAL A 18 -42.78 10.03 11.86
CA VAL A 18 -42.18 9.02 10.99
C VAL A 18 -40.71 8.90 11.37
N THR A 19 -40.39 7.97 12.25
CA THR A 19 -39.00 7.57 12.47
C THR A 19 -38.54 6.90 11.18
N ALA A 20 -37.70 7.62 10.41
CA ALA A 20 -37.01 7.03 9.27
C ALA A 20 -36.27 5.76 9.73
N PRO A 21 -36.42 4.61 9.04
CA PRO A 21 -35.66 3.44 9.41
C PRO A 21 -34.18 3.77 9.28
N ARG A 22 -33.41 3.62 10.38
CA ARG A 22 -31.96 3.61 10.33
C ARG A 22 -31.60 2.56 9.30
N GLY A 23 -31.06 3.02 8.16
CA GLY A 23 -30.64 2.15 7.11
C GLY A 23 -29.73 1.07 7.73
N PHE A 24 -30.20 -0.18 7.70
CA PHE A 24 -29.36 -1.32 8.05
C PHE A 24 -28.21 -1.30 7.08
N ALA A 25 -26.99 -1.06 7.56
CA ALA A 25 -25.80 -1.28 6.75
C ALA A 25 -25.92 -2.67 6.16
N GLN A 26 -25.88 -2.77 4.83
CA GLN A 26 -26.01 -4.05 4.14
C GLN A 26 -24.94 -5.00 4.70
N ALA A 27 -25.38 -6.14 5.22
CA ALA A 27 -24.49 -7.12 5.83
C ALA A 27 -23.36 -7.47 4.83
N LEU A 28 -22.12 -7.29 5.25
CA LEU A 28 -20.95 -7.66 4.47
C LEU A 28 -20.65 -9.14 4.74
N PRO A 29 -20.83 -10.05 3.78
CA PRO A 29 -20.60 -11.47 4.00
C PRO A 29 -19.12 -11.82 4.12
N GLU A 30 -18.25 -11.06 3.47
CA GLU A 30 -16.80 -11.31 3.42
C GLU A 30 -16.04 -10.01 3.22
N PHE A 31 -14.94 -9.80 3.97
CA PHE A 31 -13.98 -8.74 3.75
C PHE A 31 -12.73 -9.30 3.08
N ARG A 32 -12.31 -8.75 1.95
CA ARG A 32 -11.23 -9.28 1.12
C ARG A 32 -9.98 -8.41 1.23
N ILE A 33 -8.87 -9.01 1.68
CA ILE A 33 -7.59 -8.32 1.88
C ILE A 33 -6.59 -8.81 0.85
N GLY A 34 -6.08 -7.88 0.03
CA GLY A 34 -4.91 -8.10 -0.81
C GLY A 34 -3.62 -7.91 0.00
N TYR A 35 -2.72 -8.90 -0.04
CA TYR A 35 -1.45 -8.80 0.67
C TYR A 35 -0.27 -9.28 -0.19
N GLN A 36 0.94 -8.86 0.18
CA GLN A 36 2.19 -9.34 -0.38
C GLN A 36 2.91 -10.17 0.68
N LYS A 37 3.83 -11.06 0.27
CA LYS A 37 4.66 -11.87 1.20
C LYS A 37 5.69 -11.02 1.93
N SER A 38 5.25 -9.90 2.49
CA SER A 38 6.10 -8.97 3.25
C SER A 38 5.23 -8.09 4.14
N GLY A 39 5.84 -7.49 5.15
CA GLY A 39 5.18 -6.51 6.02
C GLY A 39 4.19 -7.11 7.02
N VAL A 40 3.52 -6.20 7.72
CA VAL A 40 2.71 -6.55 8.90
C VAL A 40 1.40 -7.26 8.57
N LEU A 41 0.86 -7.13 7.33
CA LEU A 41 -0.35 -7.88 6.94
C LEU A 41 -0.18 -9.40 7.03
N VAL A 42 1.04 -9.90 6.81
CA VAL A 42 1.37 -11.34 7.00
C VAL A 42 1.12 -11.75 8.46
N VAL A 43 1.54 -10.91 9.40
CA VAL A 43 1.37 -11.17 10.85
C VAL A 43 -0.09 -10.99 11.25
N ALA A 44 -0.78 -9.96 10.76
CA ALA A 44 -2.20 -9.75 11.02
C ALA A 44 -3.03 -10.98 10.61
N ARG A 45 -2.70 -11.57 9.44
CA ARG A 45 -3.30 -12.80 8.95
C ARG A 45 -3.01 -13.99 9.88
N GLN A 46 -1.75 -14.17 10.30
CA GLN A 46 -1.35 -15.29 11.16
C GLN A 46 -2.01 -15.22 12.54
N GLN A 47 -2.14 -13.99 13.08
CA GLN A 47 -2.73 -13.76 14.40
C GLN A 47 -4.26 -13.69 14.38
N GLY A 48 -4.89 -13.52 13.22
CA GLY A 48 -6.34 -13.35 13.10
C GLY A 48 -6.88 -12.07 13.75
N THR A 49 -6.05 -11.04 13.87
CA THR A 49 -6.42 -9.80 14.57
C THR A 49 -7.52 -9.02 13.85
N ILE A 50 -7.44 -8.96 12.52
CA ILE A 50 -8.46 -8.30 11.69
C ILE A 50 -9.75 -9.11 11.72
N GLU A 51 -9.69 -10.44 11.59
CA GLU A 51 -10.82 -11.35 11.69
C GLU A 51 -11.58 -11.19 12.99
N ALA A 52 -10.86 -11.19 14.12
CA ALA A 52 -11.47 -11.03 15.44
C ALA A 52 -12.19 -9.68 15.59
N ARG A 53 -11.57 -8.59 15.15
CA ARG A 53 -12.18 -7.25 15.18
C ARG A 53 -13.40 -7.16 14.28
N LEU A 54 -13.32 -7.65 13.05
CA LEU A 54 -14.41 -7.53 12.08
C LEU A 54 -15.59 -8.44 12.38
N LYS A 55 -15.36 -9.59 13.02
CA LYS A 55 -16.41 -10.46 13.52
C LYS A 55 -17.32 -9.73 14.52
N ALA A 56 -16.75 -8.92 15.41
CA ALA A 56 -17.50 -8.08 16.35
C ALA A 56 -18.31 -6.98 15.64
N LEU A 57 -17.96 -6.61 14.41
CA LEU A 57 -18.69 -5.67 13.57
C LEU A 57 -19.69 -6.36 12.61
N GLY A 58 -19.92 -7.67 12.78
CA GLY A 58 -20.89 -8.43 11.98
C GLY A 58 -20.37 -8.92 10.63
N VAL A 59 -19.04 -8.89 10.40
CA VAL A 59 -18.40 -9.47 9.21
C VAL A 59 -17.93 -10.89 9.56
N PRO A 60 -18.59 -11.93 9.04
CA PRO A 60 -18.31 -13.31 9.45
C PRO A 60 -17.04 -13.91 8.84
N SER A 61 -16.55 -13.36 7.74
CA SER A 61 -15.43 -13.94 6.98
C SER A 61 -14.44 -12.86 6.53
N VAL A 62 -13.15 -13.20 6.58
CA VAL A 62 -12.05 -12.43 5.95
C VAL A 62 -11.32 -13.36 4.99
N LYS A 63 -11.19 -12.93 3.74
CA LYS A 63 -10.46 -13.64 2.70
C LYS A 63 -9.16 -12.92 2.37
N TRP A 64 -8.06 -13.66 2.40
CA TRP A 64 -6.74 -13.16 2.06
C TRP A 64 -6.36 -13.58 0.64
N VAL A 65 -5.97 -12.61 -0.18
CA VAL A 65 -5.56 -12.81 -1.58
C VAL A 65 -4.12 -12.36 -1.73
N GLU A 66 -3.25 -13.28 -2.14
CA GLU A 66 -1.83 -13.01 -2.32
C GLU A 66 -1.54 -12.35 -3.66
N PHE A 67 -0.66 -11.33 -3.65
CA PHE A 67 -0.14 -10.67 -4.84
C PHE A 67 1.39 -10.62 -4.78
N GLN A 68 2.04 -10.74 -5.92
CA GLN A 68 3.49 -10.72 -5.99
C GLN A 68 4.10 -9.34 -5.66
N TYR A 69 3.41 -8.24 -6.04
CA TYR A 69 3.83 -6.86 -5.83
C TYR A 69 2.66 -5.88 -5.99
N GLY A 70 2.91 -4.57 -5.80
CA GLY A 70 1.85 -3.57 -5.67
C GLY A 70 0.93 -3.35 -6.86
N PRO A 71 1.40 -3.17 -8.10
CA PRO A 71 0.56 -2.88 -9.26
C PRO A 71 -0.61 -3.86 -9.49
N PRO A 72 -0.43 -5.19 -9.51
CA PRO A 72 -1.55 -6.13 -9.64
C PRO A 72 -2.54 -6.06 -8.46
N LEU A 73 -2.06 -5.78 -7.24
CA LEU A 73 -2.92 -5.59 -6.08
C LEU A 73 -3.80 -4.36 -6.25
N LEU A 74 -3.24 -3.23 -6.72
CA LEU A 74 -4.00 -2.00 -6.94
C LEU A 74 -5.01 -2.13 -8.08
N GLU A 75 -4.71 -2.91 -9.11
CA GLU A 75 -5.68 -3.23 -10.16
C GLU A 75 -6.87 -4.00 -9.57
N ALA A 76 -6.61 -5.07 -8.80
CA ALA A 76 -7.65 -5.85 -8.12
C ALA A 76 -8.48 -4.99 -7.14
N LEU A 77 -7.82 -4.06 -6.42
CA LEU A 77 -8.48 -3.13 -5.51
C LEU A 77 -9.38 -2.14 -6.27
N GLY A 78 -8.87 -1.56 -7.35
CA GLY A 78 -9.62 -0.64 -8.21
C GLY A 78 -10.86 -1.26 -8.85
N LEU A 79 -10.77 -2.55 -9.20
CA LEU A 79 -11.88 -3.34 -9.73
C LEU A 79 -12.85 -3.86 -8.65
N GLY A 80 -12.52 -3.72 -7.35
CA GLY A 80 -13.31 -4.25 -6.25
C GLY A 80 -13.22 -5.76 -6.08
N SER A 81 -12.17 -6.41 -6.63
CA SER A 81 -11.89 -7.83 -6.40
C SER A 81 -11.31 -8.08 -5.00
N VAL A 82 -10.67 -7.07 -4.42
CA VAL A 82 -10.31 -6.97 -3.00
C VAL A 82 -10.80 -5.62 -2.46
N ASP A 83 -10.99 -5.54 -1.14
CA ASP A 83 -11.57 -4.37 -0.47
C ASP A 83 -10.51 -3.49 0.20
N PHE A 84 -9.38 -4.09 0.59
CA PHE A 84 -8.30 -3.46 1.34
C PHE A 84 -6.95 -4.10 0.97
N GLY A 85 -5.85 -3.33 1.09
CA GLY A 85 -4.52 -3.86 0.83
C GLY A 85 -3.40 -2.85 1.06
N ALA A 86 -2.14 -3.34 1.03
CA ALA A 86 -0.95 -2.53 1.25
C ALA A 86 -0.06 -2.49 0.01
N VAL A 87 0.42 -1.29 -0.33
CA VAL A 87 1.35 -1.06 -1.44
C VAL A 87 2.31 0.08 -1.11
N GLY A 88 3.40 0.21 -1.90
CA GLY A 88 4.30 1.36 -1.81
C GLY A 88 3.70 2.65 -2.43
N ASP A 89 4.53 3.66 -2.56
CA ASP A 89 4.19 5.01 -2.99
C ASP A 89 3.67 5.12 -4.44
N THR A 90 4.28 4.41 -5.37
CA THR A 90 4.06 4.60 -6.80
C THR A 90 2.78 3.96 -7.35
N PRO A 91 2.39 2.72 -6.95
CA PRO A 91 1.18 2.10 -7.48
C PRO A 91 -0.09 2.94 -7.35
N PRO A 92 -0.36 3.67 -6.24
CA PRO A 92 -1.53 4.53 -6.12
C PRO A 92 -1.57 5.68 -7.14
N VAL A 93 -0.41 6.24 -7.49
CA VAL A 93 -0.31 7.31 -8.50
C VAL A 93 -0.76 6.78 -9.86
N PHE A 94 -0.29 5.60 -10.27
CA PHE A 94 -0.71 4.96 -11.51
C PHE A 94 -2.21 4.61 -11.50
N ALA A 95 -2.70 4.06 -10.38
CA ALA A 95 -4.10 3.69 -10.22
C ALA A 95 -5.01 4.92 -10.32
N GLN A 96 -4.67 6.02 -9.63
CA GLN A 96 -5.43 7.27 -9.69
C GLN A 96 -5.38 7.88 -11.09
N ALA A 97 -4.21 7.90 -11.74
CA ALA A 97 -4.09 8.38 -13.12
C ALA A 97 -4.90 7.54 -14.12
N ALA A 98 -5.06 6.25 -13.86
CA ALA A 98 -5.95 5.36 -14.63
C ALA A 98 -7.44 5.49 -14.27
N GLY A 99 -7.79 6.27 -13.23
CA GLY A 99 -9.18 6.45 -12.79
C GLY A 99 -9.71 5.32 -11.93
N ALA A 100 -8.82 4.51 -11.34
CA ALA A 100 -9.21 3.42 -10.46
C ALA A 100 -9.96 3.92 -9.21
N LYS A 101 -10.88 3.11 -8.73
CA LYS A 101 -11.71 3.43 -7.55
C LYS A 101 -10.99 3.04 -6.26
N VAL A 102 -9.98 3.82 -5.88
CA VAL A 102 -9.19 3.59 -4.67
C VAL A 102 -9.15 4.82 -3.78
N VAL A 103 -8.91 4.61 -2.47
CA VAL A 103 -8.69 5.67 -1.48
C VAL A 103 -7.57 5.28 -0.53
N TYR A 104 -6.77 6.27 -0.09
CA TYR A 104 -5.76 6.08 0.96
C TYR A 104 -6.45 6.02 2.32
N ALA A 105 -6.30 4.91 3.03
CA ALA A 105 -6.86 4.71 4.37
C ALA A 105 -5.85 5.01 5.49
N ALA A 106 -4.58 4.67 5.30
CA ALA A 106 -3.50 4.94 6.25
C ALA A 106 -2.14 4.93 5.55
N ALA A 107 -1.13 5.49 6.22
CA ALA A 107 0.26 5.52 5.78
C ALA A 107 1.19 4.88 6.81
N THR A 108 2.32 4.36 6.33
CA THR A 108 3.42 3.84 7.13
C THR A 108 4.73 4.24 6.46
N PRO A 109 5.84 4.47 7.15
CA PRO A 109 7.14 4.61 6.50
C PRO A 109 7.41 3.41 5.60
N ALA A 110 7.97 3.65 4.43
CA ALA A 110 8.35 2.55 3.55
C ALA A 110 9.56 1.80 4.12
N SER A 111 9.62 0.49 3.86
CA SER A 111 10.86 -0.26 4.08
C SER A 111 11.97 0.28 3.18
N GLN A 112 13.20 0.16 3.66
CA GLN A 112 14.35 0.59 2.87
C GLN A 112 14.44 -0.23 1.57
N SER A 113 14.72 0.47 0.46
CA SER A 113 15.04 -0.13 -0.83
C SER A 113 16.49 0.16 -1.19
N ALA A 114 17.07 -0.64 -2.08
CA ALA A 114 18.42 -0.43 -2.57
C ALA A 114 18.50 -0.55 -4.10
N ILE A 115 19.48 0.13 -4.68
CA ILE A 115 20.06 -0.23 -5.97
C ILE A 115 21.28 -1.06 -5.67
N LEU A 116 21.28 -2.31 -6.12
CA LEU A 116 22.38 -3.26 -5.95
C LEU A 116 23.07 -3.52 -7.28
N VAL A 117 24.34 -3.86 -7.20
CA VAL A 117 25.15 -4.31 -8.32
C VAL A 117 25.70 -5.71 -8.03
N PRO A 118 25.94 -6.56 -9.04
CA PRO A 118 26.53 -7.88 -8.85
C PRO A 118 27.92 -7.81 -8.20
N PRO A 119 28.38 -8.88 -7.54
CA PRO A 119 29.75 -8.96 -7.03
C PRO A 119 30.76 -8.74 -8.14
N GLY A 120 31.85 -8.02 -7.85
CA GLY A 120 32.86 -7.68 -8.86
C GLY A 120 32.49 -6.57 -9.83
N SER A 121 31.29 -5.99 -9.74
CA SER A 121 30.90 -4.84 -10.56
C SER A 121 31.79 -3.63 -10.31
N SER A 122 32.23 -2.97 -11.39
CA SER A 122 32.99 -1.73 -11.35
C SER A 122 32.15 -0.48 -11.05
N LEU A 123 30.81 -0.60 -11.08
CA LEU A 123 29.91 0.51 -10.78
C LEU A 123 30.05 0.91 -9.31
N SER A 124 30.43 2.13 -9.02
CA SER A 124 30.68 2.64 -7.65
C SER A 124 29.83 3.86 -7.27
N THR A 125 29.28 4.55 -8.27
CA THR A 125 28.44 5.74 -8.09
C THR A 125 27.14 5.61 -8.89
N LEU A 126 26.16 6.45 -8.57
CA LEU A 126 24.91 6.53 -9.36
C LEU A 126 25.16 6.99 -10.80
N ALA A 127 26.19 7.82 -11.04
CA ALA A 127 26.56 8.29 -12.37
C ALA A 127 27.02 7.15 -13.28
N ASP A 128 27.61 6.09 -12.71
CA ASP A 128 28.08 4.92 -13.46
C ASP A 128 26.91 4.09 -14.04
N LEU A 129 25.67 4.37 -13.64
CA LEU A 129 24.46 3.72 -14.20
C LEU A 129 24.18 4.17 -15.63
N LYS A 130 24.80 5.25 -16.13
CA LYS A 130 24.59 5.73 -17.49
C LYS A 130 24.91 4.63 -18.51
N GLY A 131 23.95 4.34 -19.40
CA GLY A 131 24.04 3.31 -20.42
C GLY A 131 23.93 1.85 -19.90
N ARG A 132 23.74 1.65 -18.57
CA ARG A 132 23.68 0.30 -17.96
C ARG A 132 22.28 -0.27 -17.95
N ARG A 133 22.18 -1.61 -17.91
CA ARG A 133 20.94 -2.36 -17.77
C ARG A 133 20.50 -2.31 -16.31
N LEU A 134 19.48 -1.51 -16.01
CA LEU A 134 18.95 -1.33 -14.67
C LEU A 134 17.58 -2.02 -14.56
N ALA A 135 17.51 -3.08 -13.75
CA ALA A 135 16.28 -3.82 -13.50
C ALA A 135 15.47 -3.17 -12.38
N PHE A 136 14.16 -3.11 -12.56
CA PHE A 136 13.18 -2.76 -11.52
C PHE A 136 11.75 -3.08 -11.98
N ALA A 137 10.81 -3.15 -11.03
CA ALA A 137 9.40 -3.40 -11.36
C ALA A 137 8.70 -2.09 -11.76
N ARG A 138 8.17 -2.04 -13.00
CA ARG A 138 7.47 -0.86 -13.52
C ARG A 138 6.25 -0.52 -12.64
N GLY A 139 6.07 0.75 -12.30
CA GLY A 139 4.95 1.23 -11.51
C GLY A 139 4.99 0.87 -10.02
N SER A 140 6.06 0.21 -9.55
CA SER A 140 6.29 -0.05 -8.12
C SER A 140 7.08 1.07 -7.44
N SER A 141 7.24 1.02 -6.12
CA SER A 141 8.08 1.97 -5.38
C SER A 141 9.54 1.98 -5.82
N SER A 142 10.08 0.86 -6.32
CA SER A 142 11.43 0.87 -6.91
C SER A 142 11.51 1.69 -8.20
N HIS A 143 10.39 1.87 -8.93
CA HIS A 143 10.36 2.77 -10.08
C HIS A 143 10.55 4.23 -9.65
N ASN A 144 9.85 4.70 -8.60
CA ASN A 144 10.07 6.03 -8.03
C ASN A 144 11.51 6.18 -7.52
N PHE A 145 11.99 5.19 -6.78
CA PHE A 145 13.35 5.21 -6.25
C PHE A 145 14.40 5.36 -7.36
N VAL A 146 14.26 4.63 -8.48
CA VAL A 146 15.14 4.75 -9.65
C VAL A 146 15.07 6.16 -10.23
N VAL A 147 13.88 6.72 -10.43
CA VAL A 147 13.71 8.08 -10.97
C VAL A 147 14.44 9.10 -10.09
N GLN A 148 14.26 9.02 -8.77
CA GLN A 148 14.89 9.95 -7.82
C GLN A 148 16.41 9.75 -7.72
N ALA A 149 16.88 8.50 -7.72
CA ALA A 149 18.30 8.18 -7.68
C ALA A 149 19.05 8.68 -8.94
N LEU A 150 18.45 8.49 -10.11
CA LEU A 150 18.98 8.99 -11.37
C LEU A 150 19.02 10.52 -11.38
N ALA A 151 17.94 11.17 -10.98
CA ALA A 151 17.86 12.63 -10.88
C ALA A 151 18.95 13.20 -9.96
N LYS A 152 19.22 12.54 -8.83
CA LYS A 152 20.31 12.92 -7.91
C LYS A 152 21.69 12.86 -8.55
N ALA A 153 21.87 11.98 -9.54
CA ALA A 153 23.11 11.87 -10.32
C ALA A 153 23.13 12.74 -11.58
N GLY A 154 22.13 13.60 -11.79
CA GLY A 154 21.99 14.39 -13.01
C GLY A 154 21.61 13.57 -14.25
N LEU A 155 21.06 12.35 -14.04
CA LEU A 155 20.61 11.45 -15.07
C LEU A 155 19.07 11.45 -15.16
N THR A 156 18.56 10.95 -16.28
CA THR A 156 17.14 10.72 -16.53
C THR A 156 16.88 9.23 -16.78
N PRO A 157 15.64 8.76 -16.74
CA PRO A 157 15.31 7.38 -17.10
C PRO A 157 15.75 6.99 -18.53
N ALA A 158 15.91 7.96 -19.45
CA ALA A 158 16.40 7.71 -20.80
C ALA A 158 17.93 7.45 -20.87
N ASP A 159 18.67 7.82 -19.83
CA ASP A 159 20.13 7.60 -19.76
C ASP A 159 20.50 6.14 -19.36
N VAL A 160 19.54 5.30 -19.02
CA VAL A 160 19.76 3.90 -18.64
C VAL A 160 18.95 2.94 -19.51
N GLN A 161 19.39 1.70 -19.62
CA GLN A 161 18.63 0.64 -20.29
C GLN A 161 17.66 0.02 -19.26
N GLN A 162 16.43 0.53 -19.23
CA GLN A 162 15.41 0.08 -18.28
C GLN A 162 14.97 -1.35 -18.58
N THR A 163 15.13 -2.25 -17.61
CA THR A 163 14.70 -3.65 -17.70
C THR A 163 13.57 -3.89 -16.72
N PHE A 164 12.33 -3.95 -17.22
CA PHE A 164 11.16 -4.12 -16.38
C PHE A 164 10.95 -5.60 -16.03
N LEU A 165 11.24 -5.96 -14.80
CA LEU A 165 11.09 -7.31 -14.27
C LEU A 165 10.31 -7.25 -12.95
N ASN A 166 9.45 -8.25 -12.69
CA ASN A 166 8.94 -8.45 -11.33
C ASN A 166 10.09 -8.91 -10.42
N PRO A 167 9.96 -8.80 -9.09
CA PRO A 167 11.07 -9.09 -8.18
C PRO A 167 11.61 -10.52 -8.29
N ALA A 168 10.74 -11.51 -8.51
CA ALA A 168 11.15 -12.93 -8.61
C ALA A 168 12.01 -13.19 -9.85
N ASP A 169 11.59 -12.65 -11.02
CA ASP A 169 12.36 -12.78 -12.26
C ASP A 169 13.67 -11.98 -12.19
N ALA A 170 13.65 -10.83 -11.50
CA ALA A 170 14.83 -10.00 -11.32
C ALA A 170 15.91 -10.68 -10.48
N VAL A 171 15.57 -11.52 -9.48
CA VAL A 171 16.56 -12.36 -8.75
C VAL A 171 17.39 -13.18 -9.72
N ALA A 172 16.71 -13.88 -10.63
CA ALA A 172 17.39 -14.74 -11.60
C ALA A 172 18.22 -13.93 -12.61
N ALA A 173 17.74 -12.78 -13.07
CA ALA A 173 18.47 -11.91 -13.98
C ALA A 173 19.71 -11.31 -13.31
N PHE A 174 19.59 -10.89 -12.05
CA PHE A 174 20.69 -10.35 -11.25
C PHE A 174 21.77 -11.41 -10.99
N SER A 175 21.39 -12.60 -10.54
CA SER A 175 22.34 -13.68 -10.20
C SER A 175 23.14 -14.17 -11.41
N ARG A 176 22.56 -14.10 -12.63
CA ARG A 176 23.24 -14.48 -13.89
C ARG A 176 24.01 -13.33 -14.54
N GLY A 177 24.01 -12.12 -13.97
CA GLY A 177 24.63 -10.94 -14.58
C GLY A 177 23.93 -10.46 -15.86
N SER A 178 22.66 -10.84 -16.05
CA SER A 178 21.86 -10.37 -17.19
C SER A 178 21.46 -8.90 -17.07
N VAL A 179 21.59 -8.32 -15.88
CA VAL A 179 21.43 -6.89 -15.58
C VAL A 179 22.65 -6.38 -14.83
N ASP A 180 22.97 -5.10 -15.01
CA ASP A 180 24.15 -4.48 -14.42
C ASP A 180 23.85 -3.90 -13.02
N ALA A 181 22.59 -3.57 -12.77
CA ALA A 181 22.09 -3.12 -11.47
C ALA A 181 20.62 -3.51 -11.30
N TRP A 182 20.18 -3.58 -10.03
CA TRP A 182 18.81 -3.93 -9.67
C TRP A 182 18.30 -3.06 -8.53
N ALA A 183 17.18 -2.37 -8.74
CA ALA A 183 16.49 -1.60 -7.71
C ALA A 183 15.34 -2.42 -7.13
N VAL A 184 15.39 -2.66 -5.81
CA VAL A 184 14.41 -3.53 -5.13
C VAL A 184 14.30 -3.22 -3.64
N TRP A 185 13.21 -3.70 -3.04
CA TRP A 185 12.88 -3.63 -1.60
C TRP A 185 13.02 -4.99 -0.91
N ASP A 186 12.93 -5.00 0.42
CA ASP A 186 12.95 -6.23 1.22
C ASP A 186 11.68 -7.10 1.02
N PRO A 187 11.81 -8.44 1.05
CA PRO A 187 13.00 -9.20 1.41
C PRO A 187 14.00 -9.43 0.27
N TYR A 188 13.70 -9.02 -0.94
CA TYR A 188 14.55 -9.23 -2.12
C TYR A 188 15.89 -8.49 -2.01
N PHE A 189 15.90 -7.34 -1.35
CA PHE A 189 17.14 -6.63 -1.05
C PHE A 189 18.04 -7.49 -0.15
N ALA A 190 17.54 -8.02 0.96
CA ALA A 190 18.30 -8.91 1.84
C ALA A 190 18.71 -10.22 1.14
N ILE A 191 17.86 -10.78 0.27
CA ILE A 191 18.20 -11.96 -0.55
C ILE A 191 19.38 -11.64 -1.47
N ALA A 192 19.36 -10.51 -2.17
CA ALA A 192 20.44 -10.10 -3.05
C ALA A 192 21.78 -9.94 -2.30
N GLU A 193 21.76 -9.35 -1.11
CA GLU A 193 22.94 -9.22 -0.26
C GLU A 193 23.47 -10.60 0.22
N LYS A 194 22.59 -11.38 0.85
CA LYS A 194 22.99 -12.58 1.60
C LYS A 194 23.22 -13.80 0.71
N ARG A 195 22.40 -14.01 -0.33
CA ARG A 195 22.49 -15.19 -1.21
C ARG A 195 23.29 -14.95 -2.48
N HIS A 196 23.34 -13.69 -2.96
CA HIS A 196 23.97 -13.36 -4.23
C HIS A 196 25.17 -12.43 -4.10
N ASN A 197 25.61 -12.11 -2.87
CA ASN A 197 26.72 -11.19 -2.58
C ASN A 197 26.57 -9.85 -3.32
N GLY A 198 25.34 -9.39 -3.51
CA GLY A 198 25.03 -8.13 -4.14
C GLY A 198 25.58 -6.97 -3.32
N ARG A 199 26.30 -6.06 -3.97
CA ARG A 199 26.84 -4.88 -3.30
C ARG A 199 25.85 -3.73 -3.46
N VAL A 200 25.54 -3.06 -2.36
CA VAL A 200 24.69 -1.87 -2.35
C VAL A 200 25.43 -0.70 -3.01
N LEU A 201 24.84 -0.15 -4.07
CA LEU A 201 25.30 1.09 -4.70
C LEU A 201 24.74 2.30 -3.96
N THR A 202 23.44 2.27 -3.66
CA THR A 202 22.73 3.28 -2.85
C THR A 202 21.47 2.69 -2.25
N THR A 203 20.93 3.36 -1.22
CA THR A 203 19.62 3.03 -0.65
C THR A 203 18.67 4.22 -0.76
N THR A 204 17.39 4.03 -0.44
CA THR A 204 16.42 5.13 -0.35
C THR A 204 16.86 6.19 0.65
N LYS A 205 17.57 5.79 1.72
CA LYS A 205 18.09 6.74 2.72
C LYS A 205 19.02 7.78 2.06
N GLY A 206 18.64 9.04 2.20
CA GLY A 206 19.38 10.16 1.60
C GLY A 206 19.11 10.37 0.10
N VAL A 207 18.18 9.64 -0.49
CA VAL A 207 17.66 9.87 -1.85
C VAL A 207 16.24 10.43 -1.78
N LEU A 208 15.37 9.79 -1.02
CA LEU A 208 13.98 10.22 -0.83
C LEU A 208 13.45 9.71 0.52
N ASP A 209 12.51 10.46 1.09
CA ASP A 209 11.63 9.98 2.13
C ASP A 209 10.43 9.33 1.45
N SER A 210 10.18 8.07 1.73
CA SER A 210 9.12 7.31 1.10
C SER A 210 8.16 6.70 2.12
N TYR A 211 6.93 6.51 1.67
CA TYR A 211 5.86 5.91 2.44
C TYR A 211 5.30 4.70 1.71
N SER A 212 4.73 3.78 2.47
CA SER A 212 3.82 2.77 1.98
C SER A 212 2.42 3.09 2.48
N PHE A 213 1.42 2.61 1.79
CA PHE A 213 0.04 2.97 2.06
C PHE A 213 -0.83 1.75 2.20
N TYR A 214 -1.79 1.85 3.11
CA TYR A 214 -2.95 0.97 3.16
C TYR A 214 -4.08 1.67 2.42
N LEU A 215 -4.60 1.01 1.38
CA LEU A 215 -5.67 1.54 0.54
C LEU A 215 -6.91 0.66 0.64
N ALA A 216 -8.04 1.27 0.35
CA ALA A 216 -9.31 0.58 0.20
C ALA A 216 -9.94 0.86 -1.16
N ASN A 217 -10.81 -0.05 -1.62
CA ASN A 217 -11.71 0.26 -2.71
C ASN A 217 -12.65 1.39 -2.30
N ARG A 218 -12.83 2.41 -3.16
CA ARG A 218 -13.61 3.61 -2.85
C ARG A 218 -15.09 3.31 -2.56
N ASP A 219 -15.69 2.44 -3.37
CA ASP A 219 -17.10 2.08 -3.21
C ASP A 219 -17.33 1.29 -1.92
N PHE A 220 -16.36 0.42 -1.56
CA PHE A 220 -16.34 -0.29 -0.29
C PHE A 220 -16.21 0.69 0.89
N ALA A 221 -15.23 1.59 0.85
CA ALA A 221 -14.99 2.58 1.90
C ALA A 221 -16.22 3.46 2.17
N ALA A 222 -16.96 3.81 1.11
CA ALA A 222 -18.21 4.59 1.20
C ALA A 222 -19.37 3.78 1.82
N LYS A 223 -19.50 2.48 1.46
CA LYS A 223 -20.59 1.62 1.91
C LYS A 223 -20.36 1.00 3.29
N GLN A 224 -19.12 0.75 3.66
CA GLN A 224 -18.70 0.02 4.85
C GLN A 224 -17.63 0.78 5.67
N PRO A 225 -17.83 2.08 5.98
CA PRO A 225 -16.80 2.90 6.63
C PRO A 225 -16.42 2.40 8.02
N ALA A 226 -17.37 1.82 8.78
CA ALA A 226 -17.11 1.24 10.09
C ALA A 226 -16.22 -0.02 10.02
N VAL A 227 -16.42 -0.85 9.00
CA VAL A 227 -15.62 -2.04 8.76
C VAL A 227 -14.20 -1.64 8.38
N LEU A 228 -14.03 -0.67 7.48
CA LEU A 228 -12.71 -0.15 7.09
C LEU A 228 -11.97 0.44 8.30
N LYS A 229 -12.66 1.25 9.11
CA LYS A 229 -12.10 1.82 10.35
C LYS A 229 -11.62 0.70 11.29
N GLY A 230 -12.48 -0.30 11.55
CA GLY A 230 -12.14 -1.45 12.39
C GLY A 230 -10.94 -2.25 11.86
N ALA A 231 -10.83 -2.44 10.54
CA ALA A 231 -9.69 -3.11 9.94
C ALA A 231 -8.38 -2.32 10.11
N VAL A 232 -8.40 -0.99 9.94
CA VAL A 232 -7.24 -0.11 10.16
C VAL A 232 -6.83 -0.09 11.63
N GLU A 233 -7.80 -0.05 12.57
CA GLU A 233 -7.53 -0.12 14.02
C GLU A 233 -6.88 -1.45 14.42
N ALA A 234 -7.44 -2.59 13.98
CA ALA A 234 -6.86 -3.92 14.26
C ALA A 234 -5.45 -4.07 13.66
N LEU A 235 -5.23 -3.49 12.48
CA LEU A 235 -3.90 -3.43 11.89
C LEU A 235 -2.94 -2.58 12.73
N GLY A 236 -3.42 -1.46 13.28
CA GLY A 236 -2.64 -0.62 14.21
C GLY A 236 -2.18 -1.38 15.45
N GLU A 237 -3.04 -2.22 16.03
CA GLU A 237 -2.70 -3.11 17.15
C GLU A 237 -1.61 -4.13 16.76
N THR A 238 -1.73 -4.73 15.57
CA THR A 238 -0.72 -5.65 15.04
C THR A 238 0.61 -4.95 14.78
N ILE A 239 0.59 -3.73 14.27
CA ILE A 239 1.78 -2.91 14.02
C ILE A 239 2.48 -2.57 15.35
N ALA A 240 1.74 -2.15 16.38
CA ALA A 240 2.28 -1.89 17.70
C ALA A 240 2.92 -3.15 18.33
N TRP A 241 2.22 -4.30 18.22
CA TRP A 241 2.78 -5.58 18.65
C TRP A 241 4.07 -5.94 17.88
N SER A 242 4.08 -5.75 16.56
CA SER A 242 5.22 -6.05 15.69
C SER A 242 6.44 -5.19 16.02
N ALA A 243 6.23 -3.91 16.34
CA ALA A 243 7.29 -3.00 16.76
C ALA A 243 7.98 -3.47 18.07
N ALA A 244 7.18 -3.99 19.00
CA ALA A 244 7.66 -4.53 20.27
C ALA A 244 8.22 -5.96 20.18
N ASN A 245 7.98 -6.69 19.06
CA ASN A 245 8.32 -8.11 18.91
C ASN A 245 9.01 -8.42 17.58
N ARG A 246 10.08 -7.68 17.23
CA ARG A 246 10.76 -7.78 15.93
C ARG A 246 11.22 -9.20 15.56
N ASP A 247 11.77 -9.96 16.49
CA ASP A 247 12.19 -11.34 16.24
C ASP A 247 10.99 -12.24 15.88
N LYS A 248 9.86 -12.06 16.57
CA LYS A 248 8.63 -12.81 16.26
C LYS A 248 8.03 -12.39 14.93
N LEU A 249 8.12 -11.10 14.58
CA LEU A 249 7.75 -10.58 13.27
C LEU A 249 8.56 -11.25 12.16
N ALA A 250 9.90 -11.29 12.31
CA ALA A 250 10.78 -11.94 11.34
C ALA A 250 10.47 -13.44 11.21
N SER A 251 10.23 -14.15 12.31
CA SER A 251 9.85 -15.56 12.30
C SER A 251 8.53 -15.81 11.59
N ALA A 252 7.50 -14.99 11.88
CA ALA A 252 6.20 -15.10 11.25
C ALA A 252 6.27 -14.87 9.72
N ILE A 253 7.03 -13.85 9.29
CA ILE A 253 7.22 -13.59 7.86
C ILE A 253 8.03 -14.72 7.20
N SER A 254 9.09 -15.24 7.86
CA SER A 254 9.89 -16.35 7.37
C SER A 254 9.03 -17.60 7.13
N GLU A 255 8.18 -17.96 8.10
CA GLU A 255 7.26 -19.10 8.02
C GLU A 255 6.31 -19.00 6.83
N VAL A 256 5.70 -17.84 6.61
CA VAL A 256 4.72 -17.64 5.51
C VAL A 256 5.39 -17.53 4.16
N THR A 257 6.59 -16.93 4.09
CA THR A 257 7.27 -16.65 2.81
C THR A 257 8.20 -17.76 2.35
N GLY A 258 8.66 -18.62 3.28
CA GLY A 258 9.72 -19.61 3.05
C GLY A 258 11.11 -18.97 2.85
N VAL A 259 11.28 -17.68 3.14
CA VAL A 259 12.59 -17.03 3.14
C VAL A 259 13.30 -17.30 4.47
N ASP A 260 14.59 -17.62 4.42
CA ASP A 260 15.39 -17.96 5.59
C ASP A 260 15.28 -16.91 6.71
N LEU A 261 15.20 -17.38 7.95
CA LEU A 261 14.96 -16.51 9.11
C LEU A 261 16.03 -15.42 9.28
N ASP A 262 17.30 -15.74 9.03
CA ASP A 262 18.39 -14.77 9.10
C ASP A 262 18.26 -13.65 8.06
N ILE A 263 17.79 -13.98 6.86
CA ILE A 263 17.47 -12.99 5.82
C ILE A 263 16.28 -12.13 6.24
N GLN A 264 15.23 -12.74 6.81
CA GLN A 264 14.06 -11.99 7.29
C GLN A 264 14.40 -11.10 8.50
N LYS A 265 15.24 -11.56 9.42
CA LYS A 265 15.73 -10.70 10.51
C LYS A 265 16.45 -9.48 9.96
N HIS A 266 17.36 -9.67 8.99
CA HIS A 266 18.08 -8.59 8.34
C HIS A 266 17.14 -7.60 7.64
N ALA A 267 16.06 -8.08 7.00
CA ALA A 267 15.04 -7.24 6.39
C ALA A 267 14.22 -6.47 7.44
N VAL A 268 13.80 -7.16 8.53
CA VAL A 268 13.00 -6.54 9.60
C VAL A 268 13.80 -5.48 10.37
N ASP A 269 15.12 -5.63 10.53
CA ASP A 269 15.97 -4.63 11.20
C ASP A 269 15.93 -3.26 10.51
N ARG A 270 15.63 -3.22 9.21
CA ARG A 270 15.50 -2.01 8.40
C ARG A 270 14.10 -1.40 8.41
N LEU A 271 13.10 -2.06 9.02
CA LEU A 271 11.73 -1.56 9.05
C LEU A 271 11.54 -0.45 10.10
N GLU A 272 10.88 0.61 9.71
CA GLU A 272 10.21 1.54 10.62
C GLU A 272 8.76 1.08 10.79
N ILE A 273 8.42 0.51 11.96
CA ILE A 273 7.16 -0.18 12.19
C ILE A 273 6.20 0.77 12.91
N GLN A 274 5.45 1.53 12.14
CA GLN A 274 4.42 2.45 12.63
C GLN A 274 3.32 2.64 11.58
N ILE A 275 2.16 3.15 11.98
CA ILE A 275 1.04 3.50 11.11
C ILE A 275 0.43 4.82 11.58
N GLY A 276 -0.06 5.61 10.65
CA GLY A 276 -0.73 6.87 10.93
C GLY A 276 -1.68 7.28 9.81
N PRO A 277 -2.41 8.38 10.02
CA PRO A 277 -3.26 8.95 8.99
C PRO A 277 -2.43 9.56 7.85
N MET A 278 -3.10 9.87 6.74
CA MET A 278 -2.54 10.68 5.66
C MET A 278 -2.38 12.13 6.11
N THR A 279 -1.26 12.46 6.76
CA THR A 279 -0.95 13.83 7.17
C THR A 279 -0.59 14.71 5.97
N GLU A 280 -0.68 16.03 6.12
CA GLU A 280 -0.34 16.97 5.06
C GLU A 280 1.06 16.78 4.47
N PRO A 281 2.13 16.57 5.27
CA PRO A 281 3.45 16.27 4.70
C PRO A 281 3.48 14.99 3.86
N ILE A 282 2.74 13.95 4.26
CA ILE A 282 2.64 12.68 3.52
C ILE A 282 1.89 12.88 2.19
N VAL A 283 0.77 13.63 2.22
CA VAL A 283 0.02 13.98 1.02
C VAL A 283 0.89 14.77 0.05
N GLN A 284 1.66 15.75 0.55
CA GLN A 284 2.56 16.56 -0.28
C GLN A 284 3.72 15.73 -0.86
N SER A 285 4.31 14.83 -0.08
CA SER A 285 5.33 13.89 -0.58
C SER A 285 4.78 13.05 -1.72
N GLN A 286 3.60 12.48 -1.53
CA GLN A 286 2.93 11.66 -2.55
C GLN A 286 2.52 12.48 -3.79
N GLN A 287 2.10 13.74 -3.62
CA GLN A 287 1.82 14.67 -4.73
C GLN A 287 3.07 14.94 -5.54
N THR A 288 4.23 15.13 -4.90
CA THR A 288 5.51 15.33 -5.58
C THR A 288 5.87 14.15 -6.49
N ILE A 289 5.58 12.92 -6.06
CA ILE A 289 5.76 11.73 -6.89
C ILE A 289 4.84 11.79 -8.11
N ALA A 290 3.56 12.10 -7.90
CA ALA A 290 2.56 12.19 -8.96
C ALA A 290 2.94 13.24 -10.01
N ASP A 291 3.34 14.43 -9.58
CA ASP A 291 3.75 15.53 -10.46
C ASP A 291 5.03 15.19 -11.24
N THR A 292 6.00 14.53 -10.58
CA THR A 292 7.23 14.06 -11.23
C THR A 292 6.93 13.06 -12.33
N PHE A 293 6.08 12.08 -12.05
CA PHE A 293 5.72 11.04 -13.02
C PHE A 293 4.90 11.60 -14.20
N HIS A 294 4.04 12.57 -13.94
CA HIS A 294 3.33 13.28 -15.01
C HIS A 294 4.29 14.12 -15.86
N LYS A 295 5.18 14.90 -15.25
CA LYS A 295 6.20 15.71 -15.95
C LYS A 295 7.11 14.87 -16.84
N LEU A 296 7.45 13.64 -16.40
CA LEU A 296 8.25 12.70 -17.18
C LEU A 296 7.45 11.94 -18.24
N GLY A 297 6.15 12.19 -18.37
CA GLY A 297 5.26 11.47 -19.30
C GLY A 297 5.03 9.99 -18.95
N ILE A 298 5.37 9.58 -17.72
CA ILE A 298 5.22 8.20 -17.25
C ILE A 298 3.76 7.90 -16.92
N VAL A 299 3.03 8.88 -16.37
CA VAL A 299 1.57 8.84 -16.22
C VAL A 299 0.90 9.86 -17.16
N PRO A 300 -0.25 9.51 -17.79
CA PRO A 300 -0.80 10.31 -18.89
C PRO A 300 -1.50 11.59 -18.44
N ARG A 301 -1.88 11.71 -17.17
CA ARG A 301 -2.60 12.86 -16.63
C ARG A 301 -2.13 13.22 -15.23
N GLN A 302 -2.24 14.51 -14.94
CA GLN A 302 -2.04 15.03 -13.61
C GLN A 302 -3.15 14.55 -12.67
N VAL A 303 -2.81 14.24 -11.43
CA VAL A 303 -3.75 13.82 -10.39
C VAL A 303 -3.53 14.68 -9.14
N ASN A 304 -4.61 14.86 -8.37
CA ASN A 304 -4.52 15.47 -7.04
C ASN A 304 -4.69 14.35 -6.00
N VAL A 305 -3.62 14.04 -5.29
CA VAL A 305 -3.58 12.96 -4.28
C VAL A 305 -4.63 13.14 -3.21
N ARG A 306 -4.92 14.39 -2.82
CA ARG A 306 -5.92 14.73 -1.80
C ARG A 306 -7.32 14.23 -2.14
N ASP A 307 -7.68 14.15 -3.43
CA ASP A 307 -9.03 13.75 -3.87
C ASP A 307 -9.38 12.30 -3.50
N ILE A 308 -8.38 11.49 -3.17
CA ILE A 308 -8.57 10.08 -2.81
C ILE A 308 -8.08 9.76 -1.39
N VAL A 309 -7.93 10.77 -0.53
CA VAL A 309 -7.67 10.55 0.90
C VAL A 309 -8.99 10.23 1.61
N TRP A 310 -9.05 9.07 2.25
CA TRP A 310 -10.21 8.68 3.04
C TRP A 310 -10.15 9.31 4.43
N THR A 311 -11.28 9.84 4.86
CA THR A 311 -11.46 10.34 6.23
C THR A 311 -12.40 9.41 6.98
N ALA A 312 -11.92 8.86 8.09
CA ALA A 312 -12.76 8.01 8.93
C ALA A 312 -13.96 8.82 9.46
N PRO A 313 -15.18 8.23 9.49
CA PRO A 313 -16.32 8.91 10.07
C PRO A 313 -16.06 9.20 11.56
N GLN A 314 -16.42 10.41 11.98
CA GLN A 314 -16.43 10.76 13.39
C GLN A 314 -17.51 9.93 14.09
N THR A 315 -17.15 9.22 15.15
CA THR A 315 -18.07 8.42 15.98
C THR A 315 -18.74 9.31 17.01
#